data_5dedf3ef2bf399588504b49412e04b7f
#
_entry.id   5dedf3ef2bf399588504b49412e04b7f
#
_cell.length_a   1.000
_cell.length_b   1.000
_cell.length_c   1.000
_cell.angle_alpha   90.00
_cell.angle_beta   90.00
_cell.angle_gamma   90.00
#
_symmetry.space_group_name_H-M   'P 1'
#
loop_
_entity.id
_entity.type
_entity.pdbx_description
1 polymer ?
#
loop_
_entity_poly.entity_id
_entity_poly.type
_entity_poly.pdbx_seq_one_letter_code
_entity_poly.pdbx_strand_id
1 'polypeptide(L)'
;MTGGRIYTHSLEKLMPGFAEEAPLERKVTKERVALMTETGVVNIEYASGKPDDANSASYTILRSKFDKWFAEKCEEVGVMMVPGIRVDSLLMDGDKVVGIDAAGEEMYADVVILADGVNSLLAQSIGLKPELKPEQVAVGCKEVIQLGEDVINQRFGVENGEGVSMLVAGDPTVGNIGGGFLYTNKDSVSIGIVATCSDIGRVDVSIPDMLERFKNHPAIEPLIKGGVPLEYSAHLVPEGGFDMIPKLYADGVLVTGDAAAFVINLGYTVRGMDFAVESGKLAAETVIRAKAAEDFSAASLSYYQKLFENSFIYADMKQYRNFPKLLERHEIFNDVPEIADVLFDRLFRVDGTKPVSLPMFAIDEIAKRTSAKKLLDLVMVALDAL
;
A
#
# COMPACT_ATOMS: atom_id res chain seq x y z
N MET A 1 6.68 8.87 5.18
CA MET A 1 6.05 8.07 4.12
C MET A 1 5.89 6.64 4.59
N THR A 2 4.72 6.02 4.40
CA THR A 2 4.43 4.70 4.98
C THR A 2 4.87 3.52 4.12
N GLY A 3 5.03 3.65 2.79
CA GLY A 3 5.47 2.57 1.91
C GLY A 3 6.78 1.93 2.38
N GLY A 4 6.82 0.60 2.43
CA GLY A 4 7.96 -0.16 2.96
C GLY A 4 8.39 -1.35 2.11
N ARG A 5 7.73 -1.57 0.94
CA ARG A 5 8.04 -2.68 0.02
C ARG A 5 8.00 -2.20 -1.43
N ILE A 6 9.00 -2.58 -2.21
CA ILE A 6 9.06 -2.36 -3.66
C ILE A 6 9.07 -3.69 -4.40
N TYR A 7 8.29 -3.79 -5.46
CA TYR A 7 8.34 -4.85 -6.47
C TYR A 7 9.21 -4.38 -7.61
N THR A 8 10.18 -5.19 -8.02
CA THR A 8 11.28 -4.74 -8.89
C THR A 8 10.88 -4.54 -10.35
N HIS A 9 9.89 -5.28 -10.86
CA HIS A 9 9.61 -5.41 -12.28
C HIS A 9 9.41 -4.11 -13.07
N SER A 10 8.89 -3.05 -12.43
CA SER A 10 8.69 -1.75 -13.10
C SER A 10 9.99 -0.97 -13.20
N LEU A 11 10.72 -0.87 -12.09
CA LEU A 11 11.97 -0.11 -12.06
C LEU A 11 13.10 -0.84 -12.80
N GLU A 12 13.11 -2.18 -12.79
CA GLU A 12 14.07 -2.98 -13.55
C GLU A 12 13.99 -2.74 -15.06
N LYS A 13 12.80 -2.44 -15.59
CA LYS A 13 12.63 -2.06 -17.01
C LYS A 13 13.21 -0.69 -17.35
N LEU A 14 13.24 0.24 -16.39
CA LEU A 14 13.78 1.58 -16.56
C LEU A 14 15.28 1.64 -16.26
N MET A 15 15.71 0.90 -15.25
CA MET A 15 17.08 0.89 -14.74
C MET A 15 17.48 -0.58 -14.49
N PRO A 16 17.86 -1.31 -15.55
CA PRO A 16 18.28 -2.71 -15.40
C PRO A 16 19.45 -2.85 -14.42
N GLY A 17 19.30 -3.75 -13.44
CA GLY A 17 20.29 -3.95 -12.39
C GLY A 17 20.21 -2.95 -11.24
N PHE A 18 19.19 -2.11 -11.15
CA PHE A 18 19.06 -1.10 -10.09
C PHE A 18 19.18 -1.68 -8.67
N ALA A 19 18.77 -2.93 -8.49
CA ALA A 19 18.79 -3.58 -7.19
C ALA A 19 20.22 -3.79 -6.64
N GLU A 20 21.25 -3.72 -7.47
CA GLU A 20 22.66 -3.81 -7.05
C GLU A 20 23.18 -2.48 -6.46
N GLU A 21 22.58 -1.34 -6.86
CA GLU A 21 23.00 -0.01 -6.45
C GLU A 21 22.05 0.65 -5.42
N ALA A 22 20.76 0.32 -5.50
CA ALA A 22 19.74 0.95 -4.67
C ALA A 22 19.92 0.59 -3.19
N PRO A 23 19.58 1.52 -2.27
CA PRO A 23 19.63 1.27 -0.84
C PRO A 23 18.43 0.41 -0.39
N LEU A 24 18.33 -0.80 -0.95
CA LEU A 24 17.35 -1.80 -0.56
C LEU A 24 17.69 -2.35 0.82
N GLU A 25 16.68 -2.75 1.57
CA GLU A 25 16.86 -3.30 2.90
C GLU A 25 16.99 -4.84 2.84
N ARG A 26 15.90 -5.59 2.76
CA ARG A 26 15.94 -7.06 2.68
C ARG A 26 15.09 -7.57 1.52
N LYS A 27 15.55 -8.63 0.87
CA LYS A 27 14.74 -9.37 -0.10
C LYS A 27 13.63 -10.10 0.64
N VAL A 28 12.38 -9.92 0.24
CA VAL A 28 11.26 -10.63 0.86
C VAL A 28 11.27 -12.08 0.39
N THR A 29 11.56 -13.00 1.31
CA THR A 29 11.59 -14.46 1.10
C THR A 29 10.46 -15.16 1.83
N LYS A 30 9.83 -14.47 2.79
CA LYS A 30 8.71 -15.00 3.57
C LYS A 30 7.55 -14.00 3.60
N GLU A 31 6.38 -14.49 3.25
CA GLU A 31 5.12 -13.76 3.33
C GLU A 31 4.30 -14.30 4.50
N ARG A 32 3.79 -13.41 5.35
CA ARG A 32 2.89 -13.76 6.44
C ARG A 32 1.58 -13.01 6.30
N VAL A 33 0.47 -13.73 6.38
CA VAL A 33 -0.87 -13.16 6.55
C VAL A 33 -1.40 -13.64 7.90
N ALA A 34 -1.77 -12.72 8.75
CA ALA A 34 -2.20 -13.00 10.11
C ALA A 34 -3.63 -12.55 10.38
N LEU A 35 -4.37 -13.38 11.09
CA LEU A 35 -5.65 -13.04 11.71
C LEU A 35 -5.40 -12.88 13.21
N MET A 36 -5.64 -11.70 13.75
CA MET A 36 -5.27 -11.33 15.12
C MET A 36 -6.50 -10.92 15.92
N THR A 37 -6.65 -11.53 17.09
CA THR A 37 -7.58 -11.11 18.15
C THR A 37 -6.81 -10.34 19.22
N GLU A 38 -7.45 -9.94 20.30
CA GLU A 38 -6.77 -9.24 21.41
C GLU A 38 -5.62 -10.06 22.04
N THR A 39 -5.71 -11.38 22.03
CA THR A 39 -4.76 -12.26 22.74
C THR A 39 -4.15 -13.35 21.87
N GLY A 40 -4.75 -13.63 20.72
CA GLY A 40 -4.35 -14.71 19.83
C GLY A 40 -3.93 -14.22 18.44
N VAL A 41 -3.18 -15.07 17.74
CA VAL A 41 -2.84 -14.86 16.34
C VAL A 41 -2.81 -16.18 15.59
N VAL A 42 -3.45 -16.21 14.44
CA VAL A 42 -3.33 -17.30 13.46
C VAL A 42 -2.53 -16.78 12.29
N ASN A 43 -1.33 -17.33 12.08
CA ASN A 43 -0.43 -16.95 10.99
C ASN A 43 -0.47 -18.00 9.87
N ILE A 44 -0.58 -17.54 8.63
CA ILE A 44 -0.28 -18.31 7.43
C ILE A 44 1.04 -17.77 6.89
N GLU A 45 2.07 -18.62 6.85
CA GLU A 45 3.38 -18.27 6.31
C GLU A 45 3.62 -19.03 5.00
N TYR A 46 4.05 -18.30 3.98
CA TYR A 46 4.56 -18.84 2.73
C TYR A 46 6.02 -18.46 2.56
N ALA A 47 6.89 -19.48 2.44
CA ALA A 47 8.29 -19.32 2.11
C ALA A 47 8.57 -20.09 0.81
N SER A 48 9.09 -19.41 -0.20
CA SER A 48 9.41 -20.04 -1.49
C SER A 48 10.90 -20.35 -1.57
N GLY A 49 11.22 -21.58 -1.89
CA GLY A 49 12.58 -21.98 -2.30
C GLY A 49 12.84 -21.79 -3.81
N LYS A 50 11.89 -21.24 -4.55
CA LYS A 50 12.07 -20.94 -5.97
C LYS A 50 12.97 -19.71 -6.12
N PRO A 51 13.98 -19.75 -7.02
CA PRO A 51 14.77 -18.58 -7.30
C PRO A 51 13.88 -17.50 -7.95
N ASP A 52 13.98 -16.27 -7.45
CA ASP A 52 13.43 -15.11 -8.14
C ASP A 52 14.43 -14.63 -9.19
N ASP A 53 13.91 -14.09 -10.28
CA ASP A 53 14.68 -13.27 -11.21
C ASP A 53 14.57 -11.77 -10.86
N ALA A 54 15.29 -10.92 -11.59
CA ALA A 54 15.27 -9.48 -11.37
C ALA A 54 13.87 -8.85 -11.49
N ASN A 55 12.95 -9.49 -12.21
CA ASN A 55 11.58 -8.97 -12.42
C ASN A 55 10.58 -9.47 -11.38
N SER A 56 10.84 -10.61 -10.73
CA SER A 56 9.90 -11.21 -9.77
C SER A 56 10.25 -10.93 -8.31
N ALA A 57 11.41 -10.36 -8.04
CA ALA A 57 11.85 -10.05 -6.69
C ALA A 57 11.08 -8.87 -6.08
N SER A 58 11.02 -8.85 -4.75
CA SER A 58 10.59 -7.68 -4.00
C SER A 58 11.48 -7.47 -2.79
N TYR A 59 11.62 -6.22 -2.40
CA TYR A 59 12.49 -5.82 -1.30
C TYR A 59 11.76 -4.91 -0.34
N THR A 60 12.11 -4.99 0.92
CA THR A 60 11.76 -3.95 1.89
C THR A 60 12.66 -2.74 1.67
N ILE A 61 12.13 -1.56 1.91
CA ILE A 61 12.84 -0.29 1.74
C ILE A 61 12.50 0.70 2.85
N LEU A 62 13.43 1.60 3.11
CA LEU A 62 13.18 2.82 3.87
C LEU A 62 13.09 3.98 2.88
N ARG A 63 11.89 4.57 2.75
CA ARG A 63 11.61 5.63 1.77
C ARG A 63 12.54 6.84 1.94
N SER A 64 12.94 7.16 3.16
CA SER A 64 13.92 8.23 3.44
C SER A 64 15.27 8.02 2.77
N LYS A 65 15.70 6.76 2.60
CA LYS A 65 16.93 6.41 1.89
C LYS A 65 16.69 6.23 0.39
N PHE A 66 15.65 5.46 0.04
CA PHE A 66 15.37 5.11 -1.35
C PHE A 66 14.97 6.31 -2.20
N ASP A 67 14.11 7.20 -1.69
CA ASP A 67 13.67 8.38 -2.42
C ASP A 67 14.83 9.35 -2.68
N LYS A 68 15.74 9.50 -1.70
CA LYS A 68 16.94 10.30 -1.87
C LYS A 68 17.83 9.74 -2.97
N TRP A 69 18.15 8.46 -2.93
CA TRP A 69 18.95 7.79 -3.96
C TRP A 69 18.30 7.92 -5.34
N PHE A 70 17.00 7.73 -5.44
CA PHE A 70 16.30 7.83 -6.73
C PHE A 70 16.28 9.26 -7.26
N ALA A 71 16.16 10.27 -6.39
CA ALA A 71 16.31 11.68 -6.75
C ALA A 71 17.72 11.98 -7.30
N GLU A 72 18.79 11.48 -6.65
CA GLU A 72 20.16 11.59 -7.13
C GLU A 72 20.31 10.97 -8.54
N LYS A 73 19.69 9.80 -8.79
CA LYS A 73 19.67 9.20 -10.15
C LYS A 73 18.94 10.05 -11.18
N CYS A 74 17.89 10.75 -10.80
CA CYS A 74 17.23 11.73 -11.68
C CYS A 74 18.15 12.92 -12.00
N GLU A 75 18.89 13.45 -11.02
CA GLU A 75 19.84 14.54 -11.23
C GLU A 75 20.99 14.12 -12.14
N GLU A 76 21.52 12.88 -12.02
CA GLU A 76 22.55 12.32 -12.90
C GLU A 76 22.17 12.37 -14.39
N VAL A 77 20.87 12.27 -14.71
CA VAL A 77 20.36 12.37 -16.08
C VAL A 77 19.83 13.76 -16.45
N GLY A 78 20.11 14.77 -15.62
CA GLY A 78 19.85 16.18 -15.90
C GLY A 78 18.48 16.70 -15.44
N VAL A 79 17.77 15.97 -14.60
CA VAL A 79 16.54 16.48 -13.96
C VAL A 79 16.92 17.49 -12.88
N MET A 80 16.30 18.66 -12.89
CA MET A 80 16.44 19.63 -11.81
C MET A 80 15.52 19.26 -10.65
N MET A 81 16.08 18.78 -9.54
CA MET A 81 15.35 18.48 -8.31
C MET A 81 15.28 19.74 -7.44
N VAL A 82 14.06 20.14 -7.03
CA VAL A 82 13.83 21.34 -6.21
C VAL A 82 13.02 20.96 -4.96
N PRO A 83 13.65 20.29 -3.98
CA PRO A 83 12.95 19.88 -2.76
C PRO A 83 12.65 21.08 -1.87
N GLY A 84 11.60 20.97 -1.04
CA GLY A 84 11.25 21.98 -0.04
C GLY A 84 10.45 23.16 -0.60
N ILE A 85 10.14 23.19 -1.89
CA ILE A 85 9.26 24.19 -2.51
C ILE A 85 7.86 23.60 -2.70
N ARG A 86 6.86 24.26 -2.14
CA ARG A 86 5.46 23.88 -2.33
C ARG A 86 4.94 24.51 -3.63
N VAL A 87 4.29 23.68 -4.47
CA VAL A 87 3.49 24.17 -5.59
C VAL A 87 2.12 24.58 -5.06
N ASP A 88 1.77 25.83 -5.23
CA ASP A 88 0.53 26.42 -4.69
C ASP A 88 -0.65 26.32 -5.65
N SER A 89 -0.41 26.50 -6.95
CA SER A 89 -1.44 26.44 -7.99
C SER A 89 -0.89 26.10 -9.37
N LEU A 90 -1.78 25.79 -10.29
CA LEU A 90 -1.50 25.65 -11.71
C LEU A 90 -1.66 27.00 -12.41
N LEU A 91 -0.77 27.34 -13.35
CA LEU A 91 -0.92 28.47 -14.25
C LEU A 91 -1.79 28.04 -15.43
N MET A 92 -2.83 28.84 -15.72
CA MET A 92 -3.84 28.53 -16.74
C MET A 92 -3.81 29.57 -17.86
N ASP A 93 -3.90 29.10 -19.11
CA ASP A 93 -4.25 29.92 -20.28
C ASP A 93 -5.59 29.38 -20.84
N GLY A 94 -6.69 30.04 -20.51
CA GLY A 94 -8.02 29.47 -20.67
C GLY A 94 -8.17 28.16 -19.87
N ASP A 95 -8.47 27.06 -20.57
CA ASP A 95 -8.60 25.72 -19.96
C ASP A 95 -7.29 24.91 -20.00
N LYS A 96 -6.22 25.48 -20.58
CA LYS A 96 -4.92 24.80 -20.73
C LYS A 96 -4.03 25.10 -19.53
N VAL A 97 -3.42 24.06 -18.97
CA VAL A 97 -2.33 24.20 -17.99
C VAL A 97 -1.05 24.58 -18.74
N VAL A 98 -0.39 25.66 -18.33
CA VAL A 98 0.83 26.20 -18.96
C VAL A 98 2.00 26.31 -17.99
N GLY A 99 1.84 25.88 -16.74
CA GLY A 99 2.88 25.94 -15.73
C GLY A 99 2.34 25.80 -14.32
N ILE A 100 3.17 26.19 -13.37
CA ILE A 100 2.89 26.16 -11.93
C ILE A 100 3.26 27.48 -11.27
N ASP A 101 2.55 27.85 -10.21
CA ASP A 101 3.01 28.81 -9.21
C ASP A 101 3.60 28.05 -8.04
N ALA A 102 4.84 28.33 -7.72
CA ALA A 102 5.58 27.70 -6.64
C ALA A 102 6.15 28.79 -5.71
N ALA A 103 5.53 28.96 -4.55
CA ALA A 103 5.90 29.97 -3.55
C ALA A 103 5.89 31.41 -4.09
N GLY A 104 5.00 31.72 -5.04
CA GLY A 104 4.86 33.04 -5.67
C GLY A 104 5.77 33.26 -6.89
N GLU A 105 6.46 32.22 -7.34
CA GLU A 105 7.24 32.23 -8.58
C GLU A 105 6.53 31.42 -9.67
N GLU A 106 6.27 32.04 -10.80
CA GLU A 106 5.64 31.41 -11.97
C GLU A 106 6.70 30.63 -12.77
N MET A 107 6.44 29.36 -13.02
CA MET A 107 7.28 28.49 -13.83
C MET A 107 6.44 27.90 -14.96
N TYR A 108 6.83 28.23 -16.21
CA TYR A 108 6.11 27.79 -17.41
C TYR A 108 6.67 26.47 -17.94
N ALA A 109 5.78 25.62 -18.46
CA ALA A 109 6.10 24.34 -19.05
C ALA A 109 5.13 23.94 -20.15
N ASP A 110 5.59 23.12 -21.09
CA ASP A 110 4.75 22.54 -22.14
C ASP A 110 3.71 21.56 -21.57
N VAL A 111 4.12 20.79 -20.54
CA VAL A 111 3.26 19.82 -19.83
C VAL A 111 3.64 19.82 -18.35
N VAL A 112 2.63 19.77 -17.48
CA VAL A 112 2.77 19.54 -16.05
C VAL A 112 2.32 18.11 -15.74
N ILE A 113 3.15 17.34 -15.00
CA ILE A 113 2.78 15.99 -14.52
C ILE A 113 2.49 16.07 -13.03
N LEU A 114 1.23 15.82 -12.65
CA LEU A 114 0.78 15.82 -11.26
C LEU A 114 1.05 14.47 -10.62
N ALA A 115 1.99 14.45 -9.68
CA ALA A 115 2.37 13.29 -8.87
C ALA A 115 2.34 13.64 -7.36
N ASP A 116 1.41 14.51 -6.97
CA ASP A 116 1.28 15.17 -5.67
C ASP A 116 0.56 14.29 -4.61
N GLY A 117 0.47 12.98 -4.88
CA GLY A 117 -0.04 11.99 -3.95
C GLY A 117 -1.57 11.95 -3.87
N VAL A 118 -2.09 11.20 -2.90
CA VAL A 118 -3.52 10.90 -2.80
C VAL A 118 -4.41 12.14 -2.73
N ASN A 119 -3.97 13.19 -2.05
CA ASN A 119 -4.75 14.43 -1.91
C ASN A 119 -4.96 15.10 -3.28
N SER A 120 -3.92 15.15 -4.12
CA SER A 120 -4.01 15.62 -5.51
C SER A 120 -4.81 16.93 -5.65
N LEU A 121 -4.47 17.91 -4.80
CA LEU A 121 -5.22 19.18 -4.70
C LEU A 121 -5.17 19.97 -6.02
N LEU A 122 -4.06 19.86 -6.75
CA LEU A 122 -3.91 20.51 -8.06
C LEU A 122 -4.85 19.91 -9.11
N ALA A 123 -5.00 18.57 -9.15
CA ALA A 123 -5.95 17.92 -10.05
C ALA A 123 -7.42 18.24 -9.68
N GLN A 124 -7.70 18.39 -8.36
CA GLN A 124 -9.04 18.82 -7.90
C GLN A 124 -9.35 20.25 -8.34
N SER A 125 -8.38 21.17 -8.23
CA SER A 125 -8.58 22.60 -8.55
C SER A 125 -8.99 22.84 -9.99
N ILE A 126 -8.63 21.95 -10.91
CA ILE A 126 -8.99 22.02 -12.35
C ILE A 126 -10.07 21.00 -12.77
N GLY A 127 -10.71 20.34 -11.80
CA GLY A 127 -11.82 19.42 -12.03
C GLY A 127 -11.45 18.06 -12.66
N LEU A 128 -10.17 17.68 -12.69
CA LEU A 128 -9.75 16.35 -13.15
C LEU A 128 -10.08 15.26 -12.13
N LYS A 129 -10.04 15.59 -10.84
CA LYS A 129 -10.32 14.68 -9.74
C LYS A 129 -11.45 15.26 -8.87
N PRO A 130 -12.45 14.45 -8.49
CA PRO A 130 -13.44 14.90 -7.50
C PRO A 130 -12.80 15.00 -6.10
N GLU A 131 -13.48 15.69 -5.20
CA GLU A 131 -13.13 15.71 -3.79
C GLU A 131 -13.11 14.28 -3.22
N LEU A 132 -12.12 14.01 -2.36
CA LEU A 132 -11.95 12.69 -1.74
C LEU A 132 -13.06 12.44 -0.72
N LYS A 133 -13.62 11.25 -0.77
CA LYS A 133 -14.56 10.78 0.24
C LYS A 133 -13.81 9.95 1.30
N PRO A 134 -14.24 10.00 2.58
CA PRO A 134 -13.57 9.27 3.65
C PRO A 134 -13.44 7.75 3.43
N GLU A 135 -14.38 7.13 2.73
CA GLU A 135 -14.36 5.70 2.37
C GLU A 135 -13.35 5.35 1.27
N GLN A 136 -12.82 6.34 0.57
CA GLN A 136 -11.85 6.15 -0.52
C GLN A 136 -10.39 6.23 -0.07
N VAL A 137 -10.16 6.60 1.18
CA VAL A 137 -8.83 6.84 1.71
C VAL A 137 -8.67 6.25 3.10
N ALA A 138 -7.46 5.82 3.40
CA ALA A 138 -7.06 5.41 4.73
C ALA A 138 -5.90 6.25 5.25
N VAL A 139 -5.79 6.36 6.56
CA VAL A 139 -4.59 6.87 7.20
C VAL A 139 -3.67 5.71 7.54
N GLY A 140 -2.44 5.77 7.02
CA GLY A 140 -1.35 4.89 7.40
C GLY A 140 -0.45 5.57 8.43
N CYS A 141 -0.12 4.84 9.50
CA CYS A 141 0.77 5.28 10.56
C CYS A 141 1.85 4.21 10.77
N LYS A 142 3.11 4.61 10.80
CA LYS A 142 4.27 3.69 10.84
C LYS A 142 5.36 4.18 11.78
N GLU A 143 6.00 3.24 12.46
CA GLU A 143 7.30 3.43 13.09
C GLU A 143 8.38 2.55 12.47
N VAL A 144 9.62 3.02 12.50
CA VAL A 144 10.82 2.23 12.25
C VAL A 144 11.52 2.00 13.58
N ILE A 145 11.69 0.74 13.96
CA ILE A 145 12.27 0.33 15.24
C ILE A 145 13.59 -0.40 15.00
N GLN A 146 14.70 0.16 15.48
CA GLN A 146 16.02 -0.43 15.37
C GLN A 146 16.19 -1.58 16.34
N LEU A 147 16.72 -2.71 15.87
CA LEU A 147 16.93 -3.93 16.65
C LEU A 147 18.35 -4.52 16.49
N GLY A 148 18.97 -4.32 15.35
CA GLY A 148 20.18 -4.99 14.91
C GLY A 148 19.90 -6.25 14.08
N GLU A 149 20.81 -6.55 13.14
CA GLU A 149 20.63 -7.58 12.11
C GLU A 149 20.46 -8.98 12.70
N ASP A 150 21.33 -9.38 13.65
CA ASP A 150 21.28 -10.70 14.27
C ASP A 150 19.96 -10.94 15.03
N VAL A 151 19.44 -9.90 15.69
CA VAL A 151 18.17 -9.98 16.42
C VAL A 151 17.02 -10.22 15.45
N ILE A 152 17.01 -9.53 14.31
CA ILE A 152 16.02 -9.73 13.26
C ILE A 152 16.11 -11.13 12.71
N ASN A 153 17.32 -11.60 12.35
CA ASN A 153 17.51 -12.94 11.82
C ASN A 153 16.97 -14.02 12.77
N GLN A 154 17.28 -13.90 14.05
CA GLN A 154 16.82 -14.85 15.08
C GLN A 154 15.29 -14.79 15.29
N ARG A 155 14.72 -13.59 15.44
CA ARG A 155 13.29 -13.44 15.76
C ARG A 155 12.37 -13.78 14.60
N PHE A 156 12.82 -13.54 13.37
CA PHE A 156 12.02 -13.78 12.17
C PHE A 156 12.39 -15.09 11.44
N GLY A 157 13.46 -15.76 11.88
CA GLY A 157 13.91 -17.01 11.30
C GLY A 157 14.37 -16.85 9.84
N VAL A 158 15.16 -15.82 9.57
CA VAL A 158 15.70 -15.49 8.25
C VAL A 158 17.22 -15.40 8.30
N GLU A 159 17.85 -15.54 7.14
CA GLU A 159 19.29 -15.31 6.96
C GLU A 159 19.58 -13.86 6.60
N ASN A 160 20.89 -13.51 6.54
CA ASN A 160 21.31 -12.18 6.12
C ASN A 160 20.81 -11.83 4.73
N GLY A 161 20.20 -10.66 4.61
CA GLY A 161 19.62 -10.19 3.35
C GLY A 161 18.21 -10.73 3.04
N GLU A 162 17.76 -11.79 3.76
CA GLU A 162 16.38 -12.27 3.65
C GLU A 162 15.43 -11.50 4.55
N GLY A 163 14.18 -11.38 4.11
CA GLY A 163 13.18 -10.57 4.79
C GLY A 163 11.81 -11.21 4.88
N VAL A 164 11.05 -10.69 5.84
CA VAL A 164 9.64 -11.03 6.08
C VAL A 164 8.77 -9.84 5.80
N SER A 165 7.68 -10.08 5.07
CA SER A 165 6.54 -9.18 4.94
C SER A 165 5.37 -9.81 5.69
N MET A 166 4.78 -9.09 6.65
CA MET A 166 3.63 -9.55 7.42
C MET A 166 2.50 -8.54 7.32
N LEU A 167 1.32 -9.02 6.94
CA LEU A 167 0.07 -8.26 6.94
C LEU A 167 -0.90 -8.87 7.95
N VAL A 168 -1.62 -8.03 8.68
CA VAL A 168 -2.43 -8.45 9.83
C VAL A 168 -3.83 -7.85 9.73
N ALA A 169 -4.86 -8.67 9.77
CA ALA A 169 -6.25 -8.25 9.90
C ALA A 169 -6.77 -8.50 11.33
N GLY A 170 -7.62 -7.61 11.84
CA GLY A 170 -8.29 -7.76 13.13
C GLY A 170 -7.86 -6.72 14.17
N ASP A 171 -7.32 -7.16 15.29
CA ASP A 171 -7.01 -6.33 16.48
C ASP A 171 -6.14 -5.08 16.24
N PRO A 172 -5.19 -5.03 15.28
CA PRO A 172 -4.38 -3.83 15.09
C PRO A 172 -5.19 -2.54 14.92
N THR A 173 -6.36 -2.63 14.31
CA THR A 173 -7.29 -1.50 14.10
C THR A 173 -8.52 -1.55 15.01
N VAL A 174 -8.49 -2.40 16.04
CA VAL A 174 -9.59 -2.58 17.01
C VAL A 174 -10.90 -2.92 16.28
N GLY A 175 -10.80 -3.76 15.24
CA GLY A 175 -11.94 -4.17 14.39
C GLY A 175 -12.46 -3.11 13.43
N ASN A 176 -11.82 -1.95 13.30
CA ASN A 176 -12.09 -1.03 12.19
C ASN A 176 -11.55 -1.62 10.89
N ILE A 177 -12.12 -1.18 9.76
CA ILE A 177 -11.62 -1.52 8.43
C ILE A 177 -10.17 -1.04 8.28
N GLY A 178 -9.27 -1.97 7.94
CA GLY A 178 -7.85 -1.67 7.85
C GLY A 178 -6.98 -2.86 8.24
N GLY A 179 -5.87 -2.63 8.94
CA GLY A 179 -5.01 -3.71 9.40
C GLY A 179 -3.65 -3.23 9.87
N GLY A 180 -2.82 -4.19 10.30
CA GLY A 180 -1.43 -3.97 10.67
C GLY A 180 -0.48 -4.49 9.59
N PHE A 181 0.74 -3.98 9.60
CA PHE A 181 1.83 -4.52 8.82
C PHE A 181 3.15 -4.49 9.59
N LEU A 182 4.03 -5.42 9.26
CA LEU A 182 5.40 -5.48 9.76
C LEU A 182 6.33 -5.95 8.64
N TYR A 183 7.38 -5.16 8.38
CA TYR A 183 8.42 -5.47 7.41
C TYR A 183 9.78 -5.48 8.09
N THR A 184 10.59 -6.52 7.85
CA THR A 184 11.97 -6.54 8.34
C THR A 184 12.87 -5.75 7.41
N ASN A 185 13.70 -4.86 7.97
CA ASN A 185 14.78 -4.15 7.28
C ASN A 185 16.13 -4.76 7.66
N LYS A 186 17.25 -4.20 7.20
CA LYS A 186 18.60 -4.73 7.51
C LYS A 186 18.81 -4.89 9.01
N ASP A 187 18.59 -3.82 9.76
CA ASP A 187 18.85 -3.72 11.20
C ASP A 187 17.66 -3.19 12.01
N SER A 188 16.51 -3.02 11.37
CA SER A 188 15.29 -2.47 11.95
C SER A 188 14.05 -3.18 11.44
N VAL A 189 12.91 -2.89 12.04
CA VAL A 189 11.60 -3.29 11.52
C VAL A 189 10.74 -2.05 11.27
N SER A 190 10.00 -2.06 10.17
CA SER A 190 8.92 -1.11 9.92
C SER A 190 7.62 -1.74 10.40
N ILE A 191 6.98 -1.15 11.41
CA ILE A 191 5.70 -1.60 11.94
C ILE A 191 4.68 -0.48 11.83
N GLY A 192 3.46 -0.80 11.43
CA GLY A 192 2.42 0.21 11.28
C GLY A 192 1.04 -0.36 11.16
N ILE A 193 0.09 0.56 11.14
CA ILE A 193 -1.32 0.28 10.89
C ILE A 193 -1.83 1.14 9.73
N VAL A 194 -2.88 0.67 9.10
CA VAL A 194 -3.69 1.42 8.12
C VAL A 194 -5.14 1.31 8.54
N ALA A 195 -5.85 2.42 8.63
CA ALA A 195 -7.27 2.45 8.98
C ALA A 195 -8.04 3.36 8.03
N THR A 196 -9.16 2.87 7.48
CA THR A 196 -10.01 3.62 6.56
C THR A 196 -10.63 4.82 7.24
N CYS A 197 -10.55 6.00 6.62
CA CYS A 197 -10.93 7.26 7.27
C CYS A 197 -12.42 7.33 7.63
N SER A 198 -13.31 6.68 6.88
CA SER A 198 -14.74 6.63 7.22
C SER A 198 -15.05 5.82 8.49
N ASP A 199 -14.14 4.97 8.90
CA ASP A 199 -14.32 4.08 10.07
C ASP A 199 -13.62 4.61 11.33
N ILE A 200 -12.71 5.58 11.17
CA ILE A 200 -12.05 6.26 12.29
C ILE A 200 -13.11 7.00 13.12
N GLY A 201 -13.13 6.74 14.42
CA GLY A 201 -14.13 7.30 15.33
C GLY A 201 -15.30 6.38 15.64
N ARG A 202 -15.39 5.21 14.97
CA ARG A 202 -16.31 4.13 15.36
C ARG A 202 -15.99 3.54 16.73
N VAL A 203 -14.71 3.56 17.07
CA VAL A 203 -14.19 3.22 18.40
C VAL A 203 -13.47 4.42 19.00
N ASP A 204 -13.50 4.56 20.32
CA ASP A 204 -12.82 5.65 21.04
C ASP A 204 -11.34 5.29 21.28
N VAL A 205 -10.61 5.04 20.17
CA VAL A 205 -9.17 4.75 20.18
C VAL A 205 -8.53 5.55 19.04
N SER A 206 -7.53 6.36 19.38
CA SER A 206 -6.83 7.16 18.37
C SER A 206 -5.90 6.30 17.49
N ILE A 207 -5.55 6.76 16.30
CA ILE A 207 -4.62 6.07 15.40
C ILE A 207 -3.26 5.79 16.05
N PRO A 208 -2.62 6.74 16.75
CA PRO A 208 -1.40 6.44 17.52
C PRO A 208 -1.60 5.37 18.58
N ASP A 209 -2.73 5.38 19.31
CA ASP A 209 -3.02 4.39 20.34
C ASP A 209 -3.27 2.99 19.74
N MET A 210 -3.89 2.91 18.56
CA MET A 210 -4.00 1.64 17.81
C MET A 210 -2.62 1.08 17.47
N LEU A 211 -1.68 1.92 17.02
CA LEU A 211 -0.30 1.49 16.76
C LEU A 211 0.39 1.01 18.04
N GLU A 212 0.26 1.73 19.15
CA GLU A 212 0.81 1.31 20.44
C GLU A 212 0.19 -0.01 20.91
N ARG A 213 -1.14 -0.19 20.76
CA ARG A 213 -1.81 -1.45 21.05
C ARG A 213 -1.24 -2.59 20.22
N PHE A 214 -1.08 -2.39 18.90
CA PHE A 214 -0.49 -3.39 18.01
C PHE A 214 0.93 -3.76 18.41
N LYS A 215 1.77 -2.78 18.75
CA LYS A 215 3.15 -3.01 19.23
C LYS A 215 3.19 -3.81 20.54
N ASN A 216 2.23 -3.59 21.43
CA ASN A 216 2.13 -4.25 22.73
C ASN A 216 1.36 -5.58 22.69
N HIS A 217 0.86 -6.00 21.52
CA HIS A 217 0.19 -7.29 21.40
C HIS A 217 1.13 -8.46 21.75
N PRO A 218 0.68 -9.51 22.51
CA PRO A 218 1.55 -10.61 22.97
C PRO A 218 2.33 -11.33 21.87
N ALA A 219 1.81 -11.36 20.64
CA ALA A 219 2.51 -11.97 19.50
C ALA A 219 3.47 -11.02 18.78
N ILE A 220 3.39 -9.71 19.00
CA ILE A 220 4.20 -8.68 18.33
C ILE A 220 5.30 -8.14 19.24
N GLU A 221 4.98 -7.86 20.51
CA GLU A 221 5.95 -7.31 21.48
C GLU A 221 7.28 -8.10 21.50
N PRO A 222 7.29 -9.44 21.53
CA PRO A 222 8.55 -10.20 21.51
C PRO A 222 9.37 -9.97 20.23
N LEU A 223 8.75 -9.66 19.11
CA LEU A 223 9.44 -9.41 17.84
C LEU A 223 10.19 -8.08 17.83
N ILE A 224 9.71 -7.08 18.58
CA ILE A 224 10.26 -5.71 18.61
C ILE A 224 10.90 -5.34 19.94
N LYS A 225 10.83 -6.20 20.96
CA LYS A 225 11.32 -5.97 22.32
C LYS A 225 12.76 -5.49 22.37
N GLY A 226 13.00 -4.40 23.13
CA GLY A 226 14.32 -3.81 23.29
C GLY A 226 14.78 -2.98 22.10
N GLY A 227 13.93 -2.79 21.11
CA GLY A 227 14.21 -1.92 19.96
C GLY A 227 14.07 -0.44 20.31
N VAL A 228 14.71 0.41 19.50
CA VAL A 228 14.72 1.87 19.66
C VAL A 228 13.95 2.49 18.48
N PRO A 229 12.88 3.27 18.72
CA PRO A 229 12.20 4.00 17.66
C PRO A 229 13.14 5.01 16.98
N LEU A 230 13.22 4.97 15.65
CA LEU A 230 14.04 5.85 14.82
C LEU A 230 13.21 6.87 14.04
N GLU A 231 12.05 6.46 13.56
CA GLU A 231 11.20 7.26 12.68
C GLU A 231 9.74 6.98 13.00
N TYR A 232 8.93 8.03 13.01
CA TYR A 232 7.47 7.97 12.99
C TYR A 232 6.96 8.75 11.80
N SER A 233 6.01 8.19 11.06
CA SER A 233 5.37 8.89 9.94
C SER A 233 3.91 8.45 9.78
N ALA A 234 3.08 9.39 9.35
CA ALA A 234 1.69 9.11 8.99
C ALA A 234 1.30 9.93 7.76
N HIS A 235 0.49 9.33 6.89
CA HIS A 235 -0.13 10.02 5.75
C HIS A 235 -1.32 9.24 5.21
N LEU A 236 -2.08 9.88 4.32
CA LEU A 236 -3.19 9.25 3.62
C LEU A 236 -2.69 8.37 2.47
N VAL A 237 -3.42 7.28 2.23
CA VAL A 237 -3.24 6.38 1.08
C VAL A 237 -4.59 6.16 0.38
N PRO A 238 -4.64 6.00 -0.96
CA PRO A 238 -5.87 5.71 -1.67
C PRO A 238 -6.31 4.26 -1.46
N GLU A 239 -7.61 4.02 -1.29
CA GLU A 239 -8.20 2.70 -1.11
C GLU A 239 -9.39 2.41 -2.05
N GLY A 240 -9.83 3.39 -2.84
CA GLY A 240 -11.03 3.26 -3.68
C GLY A 240 -10.86 2.35 -4.92
N GLY A 241 -9.67 1.83 -5.18
CA GLY A 241 -9.41 0.91 -6.28
C GLY A 241 -9.68 1.50 -7.66
N PHE A 242 -10.09 0.63 -8.60
CA PHE A 242 -10.31 1.00 -10.01
C PHE A 242 -11.31 2.14 -10.21
N ASP A 243 -12.38 2.19 -9.43
CA ASP A 243 -13.45 3.19 -9.57
C ASP A 243 -13.05 4.57 -9.01
N MET A 244 -11.91 4.68 -8.35
CA MET A 244 -11.35 5.95 -7.88
C MET A 244 -10.43 6.63 -8.91
N ILE A 245 -10.07 5.96 -10.01
CA ILE A 245 -9.19 6.50 -11.04
C ILE A 245 -9.84 7.76 -11.64
N PRO A 246 -9.18 8.94 -11.57
CA PRO A 246 -9.72 10.18 -12.08
C PRO A 246 -9.52 10.30 -13.60
N LYS A 247 -9.89 11.44 -14.18
CA LYS A 247 -9.47 11.79 -15.53
C LYS A 247 -7.94 12.00 -15.54
N LEU A 248 -7.22 11.23 -16.35
CA LEU A 248 -5.76 11.13 -16.31
C LEU A 248 -5.03 12.24 -17.06
N TYR A 249 -5.72 13.03 -17.88
CA TYR A 249 -5.11 14.06 -18.71
C TYR A 249 -6.10 15.20 -19.06
N ALA A 250 -5.55 16.36 -19.34
CA ALA A 250 -6.23 17.49 -20.00
C ALA A 250 -5.20 18.27 -20.85
N ASP A 251 -5.56 19.45 -21.40
CA ASP A 251 -4.63 20.28 -22.13
C ASP A 251 -3.45 20.71 -21.24
N GLY A 252 -2.23 20.31 -21.61
CA GLY A 252 -0.99 20.62 -20.90
C GLY A 252 -0.77 19.89 -19.58
N VAL A 253 -1.56 18.86 -19.21
CA VAL A 253 -1.42 18.20 -17.92
C VAL A 253 -1.69 16.69 -17.95
N LEU A 254 -0.92 15.93 -17.14
CA LEU A 254 -1.11 14.50 -16.86
C LEU A 254 -1.18 14.26 -15.36
N VAL A 255 -1.85 13.17 -14.94
CA VAL A 255 -1.95 12.74 -13.53
C VAL A 255 -1.39 11.33 -13.40
N THR A 256 -0.54 11.05 -12.38
CA THR A 256 0.17 9.78 -12.23
C THR A 256 0.29 9.34 -10.77
N GLY A 257 0.66 8.08 -10.53
CA GLY A 257 0.89 7.51 -9.20
C GLY A 257 -0.35 7.57 -8.30
N ASP A 258 -0.16 7.86 -7.01
CA ASP A 258 -1.26 7.95 -6.03
C ASP A 258 -2.22 9.12 -6.34
N ALA A 259 -1.78 10.16 -7.04
CA ALA A 259 -2.64 11.22 -7.51
C ALA A 259 -3.70 10.71 -8.50
N ALA A 260 -3.31 9.71 -9.31
CA ALA A 260 -4.21 8.96 -10.20
C ALA A 260 -4.89 7.77 -9.50
N ALA A 261 -4.75 7.60 -8.19
CA ALA A 261 -5.26 6.48 -7.40
C ALA A 261 -4.71 5.11 -7.84
N PHE A 262 -3.51 5.05 -8.41
CA PHE A 262 -2.88 3.80 -8.84
C PHE A 262 -2.30 3.02 -7.65
N VAL A 263 -3.19 2.44 -6.86
CA VAL A 263 -2.88 1.59 -5.71
C VAL A 263 -3.86 0.43 -5.67
N ILE A 264 -3.37 -0.74 -5.27
CA ILE A 264 -4.20 -1.92 -5.03
C ILE A 264 -3.87 -2.51 -3.66
N ASN A 265 -4.92 -2.83 -2.90
CA ASN A 265 -4.84 -3.54 -1.63
C ASN A 265 -5.72 -4.81 -1.74
N LEU A 266 -5.08 -5.98 -1.62
CA LEU A 266 -5.73 -7.29 -1.68
C LEU A 266 -5.71 -8.00 -0.31
N GLY A 267 -5.43 -7.28 0.79
CA GLY A 267 -5.32 -7.86 2.12
C GLY A 267 -4.06 -8.71 2.33
N TYR A 268 -3.60 -9.43 1.31
CA TYR A 268 -2.35 -10.21 1.31
C TYR A 268 -1.23 -9.58 0.47
N THR A 269 -1.54 -8.60 -0.33
CA THR A 269 -0.59 -7.84 -1.16
C THR A 269 -1.06 -6.40 -1.26
N VAL A 270 -0.15 -5.45 -1.04
CA VAL A 270 -0.39 -4.02 -1.22
C VAL A 270 0.63 -3.49 -2.21
N ARG A 271 0.16 -2.86 -3.30
CA ARG A 271 0.99 -2.36 -4.39
C ARG A 271 0.61 -0.94 -4.75
N GLY A 272 1.61 -0.10 -4.97
CA GLY A 272 1.45 1.30 -5.40
C GLY A 272 2.74 1.83 -5.97
N MET A 273 3.91 1.48 -5.41
CA MET A 273 5.19 1.99 -5.86
C MET A 273 5.55 1.53 -7.29
N ASP A 274 5.30 0.27 -7.61
CA ASP A 274 5.49 -0.26 -8.95
C ASP A 274 4.51 0.34 -9.97
N PHE A 275 3.27 0.63 -9.54
CA PHE A 275 2.29 1.35 -10.35
C PHE A 275 2.72 2.81 -10.57
N ALA A 276 3.23 3.47 -9.54
CA ALA A 276 3.74 4.85 -9.65
C ALA A 276 4.91 4.94 -10.65
N VAL A 277 5.88 4.02 -10.56
CA VAL A 277 7.01 3.94 -11.51
C VAL A 277 6.53 3.72 -12.94
N GLU A 278 5.69 2.70 -13.18
CA GLU A 278 5.18 2.42 -14.53
C GLU A 278 4.36 3.58 -15.06
N SER A 279 3.45 4.16 -14.26
CA SER A 279 2.63 5.29 -14.71
C SER A 279 3.47 6.53 -15.04
N GLY A 280 4.53 6.79 -14.28
CA GLY A 280 5.51 7.84 -14.61
C GLY A 280 6.20 7.61 -15.95
N LYS A 281 6.61 6.36 -16.23
CA LYS A 281 7.15 5.97 -17.54
C LYS A 281 6.14 6.21 -18.67
N LEU A 282 4.88 5.77 -18.51
CA LEU A 282 3.84 5.97 -19.52
C LEU A 282 3.55 7.47 -19.76
N ALA A 283 3.60 8.29 -18.70
CA ALA A 283 3.49 9.73 -18.81
C ALA A 283 4.68 10.33 -19.61
N ALA A 284 5.90 9.91 -19.32
CA ALA A 284 7.10 10.35 -20.04
C ALA A 284 7.05 9.98 -21.53
N GLU A 285 6.67 8.75 -21.87
CA GLU A 285 6.49 8.30 -23.26
C GLU A 285 5.45 9.17 -24.00
N THR A 286 4.37 9.54 -23.32
CA THR A 286 3.33 10.43 -23.86
C THR A 286 3.88 11.82 -24.13
N VAL A 287 4.62 12.41 -23.19
CA VAL A 287 5.21 13.74 -23.33
C VAL A 287 6.26 13.78 -24.44
N ILE A 288 7.12 12.75 -24.54
CA ILE A 288 8.11 12.64 -25.63
C ILE A 288 7.41 12.64 -26.98
N ARG A 289 6.32 11.90 -27.13
CA ARG A 289 5.53 11.88 -28.37
C ARG A 289 4.86 13.22 -28.65
N ALA A 290 4.25 13.86 -27.65
CA ALA A 290 3.59 15.16 -27.76
C ALA A 290 4.58 16.25 -28.18
N LYS A 291 5.81 16.22 -27.60
CA LYS A 291 6.89 17.14 -27.96
C LYS A 291 7.35 16.97 -29.39
N ALA A 292 7.48 15.74 -29.88
CA ALA A 292 7.84 15.46 -31.28
C ALA A 292 6.77 15.95 -32.27
N ALA A 293 5.50 16.01 -31.86
CA ALA A 293 4.38 16.52 -32.62
C ALA A 293 4.15 18.03 -32.43
N GLU A 294 4.83 18.68 -31.51
CA GLU A 294 4.60 20.05 -31.03
C GLU A 294 3.14 20.32 -30.64
N ASP A 295 2.46 19.26 -30.13
CA ASP A 295 1.05 19.30 -29.74
C ASP A 295 0.85 18.75 -28.32
N PHE A 296 0.54 19.65 -27.40
CA PHE A 296 0.30 19.32 -25.98
C PHE A 296 -1.20 19.46 -25.60
N SER A 297 -2.08 19.39 -26.59
CA SER A 297 -3.52 19.37 -26.38
C SER A 297 -3.97 18.05 -25.72
N ALA A 298 -5.17 18.07 -25.13
CA ALA A 298 -5.80 16.87 -24.58
C ALA A 298 -5.94 15.76 -25.63
N ALA A 299 -6.12 16.11 -26.92
CA ALA A 299 -6.19 15.14 -28.01
C ALA A 299 -4.87 14.39 -28.15
N SER A 300 -3.73 15.08 -28.15
CA SER A 300 -2.39 14.47 -28.20
C SER A 300 -2.09 13.71 -26.90
N LEU A 301 -2.34 14.32 -25.74
CA LEU A 301 -2.07 13.73 -24.42
C LEU A 301 -3.00 12.54 -24.08
N SER A 302 -4.12 12.35 -24.81
CA SER A 302 -4.96 11.14 -24.70
C SER A 302 -4.20 9.83 -24.97
N TYR A 303 -3.02 9.92 -25.56
CA TYR A 303 -2.15 8.74 -25.74
C TYR A 303 -1.76 8.10 -24.41
N TYR A 304 -1.65 8.88 -23.34
CA TYR A 304 -1.43 8.37 -21.98
C TYR A 304 -2.53 7.38 -21.55
N GLN A 305 -3.79 7.72 -21.80
CA GLN A 305 -4.91 6.81 -21.52
C GLN A 305 -4.79 5.49 -22.29
N LYS A 306 -4.38 5.55 -23.56
CA LYS A 306 -4.19 4.33 -24.39
C LYS A 306 -3.05 3.46 -23.86
N LEU A 307 -1.93 4.07 -23.42
CA LEU A 307 -0.83 3.35 -22.81
C LEU A 307 -1.25 2.71 -21.49
N PHE A 308 -1.97 3.46 -20.63
CA PHE A 308 -2.50 2.96 -19.38
C PHE A 308 -3.42 1.75 -19.59
N GLU A 309 -4.40 1.83 -20.52
CA GLU A 309 -5.34 0.75 -20.81
C GLU A 309 -4.66 -0.54 -21.35
N ASN A 310 -3.45 -0.42 -21.90
CA ASN A 310 -2.65 -1.56 -22.36
C ASN A 310 -1.59 -1.99 -21.31
N SER A 311 -1.54 -1.36 -20.16
CA SER A 311 -0.56 -1.66 -19.10
C SER A 311 -1.07 -2.73 -18.12
N PHE A 312 -0.14 -3.32 -17.38
CA PHE A 312 -0.48 -4.21 -16.28
C PHE A 312 -1.23 -3.49 -15.14
N ILE A 313 -1.04 -2.16 -14.96
CA ILE A 313 -1.77 -1.37 -13.96
C ILE A 313 -3.27 -1.49 -14.22
N TYR A 314 -3.69 -1.23 -15.46
CA TYR A 314 -5.10 -1.34 -15.83
C TYR A 314 -5.62 -2.77 -15.69
N ALA A 315 -4.83 -3.76 -16.14
CA ALA A 315 -5.21 -5.17 -16.05
C ALA A 315 -5.43 -5.61 -14.59
N ASP A 316 -4.48 -5.31 -13.71
CA ASP A 316 -4.55 -5.66 -12.29
C ASP A 316 -5.70 -4.91 -11.58
N MET A 317 -5.78 -3.59 -11.74
CA MET A 317 -6.83 -2.80 -11.09
C MET A 317 -8.24 -3.17 -11.57
N LYS A 318 -8.39 -3.52 -12.85
CA LYS A 318 -9.65 -3.98 -13.42
C LYS A 318 -10.04 -5.38 -12.94
N GLN A 319 -9.05 -6.31 -12.87
CA GLN A 319 -9.25 -7.67 -12.36
C GLN A 319 -9.80 -7.63 -10.94
N TYR A 320 -9.24 -6.80 -10.08
CA TYR A 320 -9.59 -6.70 -8.68
C TYR A 320 -10.50 -5.50 -8.35
N ARG A 321 -11.28 -5.02 -9.34
CA ARG A 321 -12.17 -3.85 -9.19
C ARG A 321 -13.13 -3.96 -8.00
N ASN A 322 -13.62 -5.16 -7.72
CA ASN A 322 -14.58 -5.40 -6.66
C ASN A 322 -13.91 -5.71 -5.30
N PHE A 323 -12.59 -5.82 -5.24
CA PHE A 323 -11.87 -6.16 -4.01
C PHE A 323 -12.05 -5.13 -2.87
N PRO A 324 -12.12 -3.82 -3.12
CA PRO A 324 -12.44 -2.85 -2.08
C PRO A 324 -13.76 -3.15 -1.36
N LYS A 325 -14.79 -3.60 -2.08
CA LYS A 325 -16.09 -3.99 -1.49
C LYS A 325 -15.98 -5.16 -0.52
N LEU A 326 -15.02 -6.08 -0.76
CA LEU A 326 -14.71 -7.16 0.17
C LEU A 326 -14.03 -6.61 1.43
N LEU A 327 -13.04 -5.73 1.27
CA LEU A 327 -12.32 -5.13 2.40
C LEU A 327 -13.18 -4.16 3.21
N GLU A 328 -14.29 -3.64 2.68
CA GLU A 328 -15.27 -2.85 3.43
C GLU A 328 -16.14 -3.70 4.39
N ARG A 329 -16.00 -5.03 4.38
CA ARG A 329 -16.76 -5.93 5.22
C ARG A 329 -16.12 -6.04 6.60
N HIS A 330 -16.79 -5.49 7.61
CA HIS A 330 -16.34 -5.57 9.02
C HIS A 330 -16.15 -7.00 9.51
N GLU A 331 -16.89 -7.97 8.95
CA GLU A 331 -16.76 -9.37 9.29
C GLU A 331 -15.33 -9.89 9.09
N ILE A 332 -14.58 -9.36 8.10
CA ILE A 332 -13.18 -9.72 7.84
C ILE A 332 -12.26 -9.30 8.99
N PHE A 333 -12.55 -8.18 9.62
CA PHE A 333 -11.71 -7.61 10.68
C PHE A 333 -12.17 -7.95 12.09
N ASN A 334 -13.37 -8.50 12.25
CA ASN A 334 -13.94 -8.88 13.54
C ASN A 334 -14.24 -10.39 13.60
N ASP A 335 -15.25 -10.86 12.83
CA ASP A 335 -15.75 -12.22 12.97
C ASP A 335 -14.73 -13.27 12.50
N VAL A 336 -14.02 -13.02 11.40
CA VAL A 336 -13.06 -13.98 10.83
C VAL A 336 -11.87 -14.23 11.75
N PRO A 337 -11.19 -13.21 12.32
CA PRO A 337 -10.14 -13.42 13.31
C PRO A 337 -10.62 -14.17 14.55
N GLU A 338 -11.78 -13.81 15.10
CA GLU A 338 -12.37 -14.44 16.27
C GLU A 338 -12.73 -15.92 16.03
N ILE A 339 -13.32 -16.23 14.88
CA ILE A 339 -13.63 -17.61 14.49
C ILE A 339 -12.34 -18.42 14.36
N ALA A 340 -11.32 -17.86 13.69
CA ALA A 340 -10.05 -18.53 13.52
C ALA A 340 -9.39 -18.82 14.87
N ASP A 341 -9.30 -17.84 15.76
CA ASP A 341 -8.70 -17.99 17.09
C ASP A 341 -9.37 -19.10 17.92
N VAL A 342 -10.69 -19.06 18.04
CA VAL A 342 -11.46 -20.05 18.80
C VAL A 342 -11.32 -21.46 18.20
N LEU A 343 -11.29 -21.60 16.87
CA LEU A 343 -11.09 -22.89 16.21
C LEU A 343 -9.69 -23.45 16.46
N PHE A 344 -8.66 -22.63 16.38
CA PHE A 344 -7.27 -23.06 16.62
C PHE A 344 -6.99 -23.28 18.10
N ASP A 345 -7.57 -22.48 19.02
CA ASP A 345 -7.54 -22.77 20.45
C ASP A 345 -8.13 -24.14 20.74
N ARG A 346 -9.29 -24.47 20.16
CA ARG A 346 -9.95 -25.78 20.33
C ARG A 346 -9.11 -26.94 19.76
N LEU A 347 -8.39 -26.70 18.65
CA LEU A 347 -7.51 -27.72 18.04
C LEU A 347 -6.31 -28.05 18.91
N PHE A 348 -5.70 -27.05 19.55
CA PHE A 348 -4.43 -27.19 20.23
C PHE A 348 -4.54 -27.30 21.76
N ARG A 349 -5.69 -26.93 22.35
CA ARG A 349 -5.88 -27.06 23.79
C ARG A 349 -6.28 -28.50 24.15
N VAL A 350 -5.45 -29.15 24.96
CA VAL A 350 -5.67 -30.49 25.50
C VAL A 350 -5.88 -30.36 27.01
N ASP A 351 -7.14 -30.34 27.46
CA ASP A 351 -7.55 -30.09 28.85
C ASP A 351 -8.23 -31.30 29.53
N GLY A 352 -8.25 -32.47 28.85
CA GLY A 352 -8.86 -33.69 29.38
C GLY A 352 -10.40 -33.73 29.28
N THR A 353 -11.03 -32.72 28.69
CA THR A 353 -12.50 -32.73 28.44
C THR A 353 -12.87 -33.67 27.30
N LYS A 354 -14.14 -34.09 27.27
CA LYS A 354 -14.63 -34.95 26.19
C LYS A 354 -14.48 -34.26 24.84
N PRO A 355 -13.90 -34.93 23.83
CA PRO A 355 -13.74 -34.34 22.51
C PRO A 355 -15.08 -34.03 21.85
N VAL A 356 -15.19 -32.88 21.23
CA VAL A 356 -16.32 -32.46 20.39
C VAL A 356 -15.91 -32.58 18.93
N SER A 357 -16.83 -32.99 18.07
CA SER A 357 -16.58 -33.00 16.61
C SER A 357 -16.22 -31.60 16.12
N LEU A 358 -15.05 -31.44 15.56
CA LEU A 358 -14.57 -30.14 15.06
C LEU A 358 -15.52 -29.47 14.04
N PRO A 359 -16.12 -30.21 13.07
CA PRO A 359 -17.12 -29.61 12.18
C PRO A 359 -18.34 -29.08 12.91
N MET A 360 -18.86 -29.81 13.90
CA MET A 360 -19.99 -29.35 14.70
C MET A 360 -19.66 -28.14 15.54
N PHE A 361 -18.48 -28.13 16.15
CA PHE A 361 -17.97 -26.98 16.89
C PHE A 361 -17.82 -25.75 16.01
N ALA A 362 -17.20 -25.89 14.80
CA ALA A 362 -17.05 -24.81 13.85
C ALA A 362 -18.40 -24.22 13.40
N ILE A 363 -19.40 -25.09 13.11
CA ILE A 363 -20.74 -24.64 12.72
C ILE A 363 -21.38 -23.85 13.86
N ASP A 364 -21.27 -24.34 15.12
CA ASP A 364 -21.83 -23.68 16.30
C ASP A 364 -21.17 -22.30 16.54
N GLU A 365 -19.84 -22.20 16.45
CA GLU A 365 -19.11 -20.94 16.64
C GLU A 365 -19.40 -19.91 15.53
N ILE A 366 -19.51 -20.36 14.29
CA ILE A 366 -19.92 -19.51 13.17
C ILE A 366 -21.37 -19.02 13.42
N ALA A 367 -22.27 -19.91 13.82
CA ALA A 367 -23.67 -19.56 14.05
C ALA A 367 -23.89 -18.58 15.20
N LYS A 368 -22.99 -18.55 16.19
CA LYS A 368 -23.02 -17.57 17.29
C LYS A 368 -22.67 -16.14 16.83
N ARG A 369 -21.84 -16.00 15.82
CA ARG A 369 -21.30 -14.70 15.37
C ARG A 369 -22.00 -14.17 14.13
N THR A 370 -22.40 -15.05 13.21
CA THR A 370 -23.01 -14.65 11.94
C THR A 370 -24.14 -15.57 11.53
N SER A 371 -25.08 -15.07 10.74
CA SER A 371 -26.12 -15.89 10.15
C SER A 371 -25.62 -16.59 8.87
N ALA A 372 -26.22 -17.76 8.56
CA ALA A 372 -25.92 -18.45 7.30
C ALA A 372 -26.10 -17.56 6.06
N LYS A 373 -27.04 -16.60 6.07
CA LYS A 373 -27.28 -15.64 5.03
C LYS A 373 -26.09 -14.67 4.91
N LYS A 374 -25.59 -14.11 6.02
CA LYS A 374 -24.43 -13.19 6.01
C LYS A 374 -23.16 -13.91 5.57
N LEU A 375 -22.96 -15.16 6.01
CA LEU A 375 -21.82 -15.96 5.58
C LEU A 375 -21.87 -16.24 4.08
N LEU A 376 -23.04 -16.60 3.54
CA LEU A 376 -23.20 -16.80 2.09
C LEU A 376 -22.94 -15.51 1.33
N ASP A 377 -23.45 -14.38 1.81
CA ASP A 377 -23.21 -13.06 1.21
C ASP A 377 -21.72 -12.71 1.20
N LEU A 378 -21.01 -12.94 2.31
CA LEU A 378 -19.56 -12.73 2.37
C LEU A 378 -18.80 -13.61 1.35
N VAL A 379 -19.18 -14.90 1.25
CA VAL A 379 -18.59 -15.80 0.26
C VAL A 379 -18.86 -15.33 -1.17
N MET A 380 -20.08 -14.87 -1.47
CA MET A 380 -20.43 -14.35 -2.80
C MET A 380 -19.64 -13.07 -3.14
N VAL A 381 -19.50 -12.15 -2.18
CA VAL A 381 -18.67 -10.94 -2.35
C VAL A 381 -17.20 -11.31 -2.55
N ALA A 382 -16.68 -12.29 -1.82
CA ALA A 382 -15.31 -12.76 -1.98
C ALA A 382 -15.07 -13.40 -3.37
N LEU A 383 -16.02 -14.19 -3.88
CA LEU A 383 -15.94 -14.79 -5.22
C LEU A 383 -16.03 -13.74 -6.35
N ASP A 384 -16.81 -12.66 -6.14
CA ASP A 384 -16.91 -11.55 -7.10
C ASP A 384 -15.67 -10.64 -7.08
N ALA A 385 -14.94 -10.63 -5.97
CA ALA A 385 -13.74 -9.82 -5.77
C ALA A 385 -12.46 -10.45 -6.36
N LEU A 386 -12.41 -11.78 -6.49
CA LEU A 386 -11.27 -12.56 -7.01
C LEU A 386 -11.36 -12.77 -8.51
#